data_06ae726dd2dc3892c1f2c69ab77c453c
#
_entry.id   06ae726dd2dc3892c1f2c69ab77c453c
#
_cell.length_a   1.000
_cell.length_b   1.000
_cell.length_c   1.000
_cell.angle_alpha   90.00
_cell.angle_beta   90.00
_cell.angle_gamma   90.00
#
_symmetry.space_group_name_H-M   'P 1'
#
loop_
_entity.id
_entity.type
_entity.pdbx_description
1 polymer ?
#
loop_
_entity_poly.entity_id
_entity_poly.type
_entity_poly.pdbx_seq_one_letter_code
_entity_poly.pdbx_strand_id
1 'polypeptide(L)'
;MEALSLLVRAATCAALSLIAFSAVAADYPTPQEGDWVARDFRFHTGEVMDLRLHYTTVGAPSGQPVLILHGTAQSGTAMLSPVFAAELFGQGQPLDASKYYIILPDIIGHGKSAKPSDGLRAKFPHYNYDDMVAAQYLLVSEGLGLRHLRLVLGFSMGGMQTWVWGVKYPDFMDALVPMASLPAEMSSRNWMMRRLITDGIRNDPEWNNGNYMVQPRAARVNSVFYGIATNGGTLAYQKSAPTREAADKLLNDRLAAPFTADANDVLYQWDASGDYNPAPGLERIQATVLAINSADDEKNPPETGIMERELKRVKGGRLFLIPGSEDTSGHGTVFFAKFWKQQVQELLQTTPRRAM
;
A
#
# COMPACT_ATOMS: atom_id res chain seq x y z
N MET A 1 24.31 -6.82 -79.19
CA MET A 1 25.61 -6.60 -78.57
C MET A 1 25.30 -5.92 -77.27
N GLU A 2 24.92 -6.69 -76.33
CA GLU A 2 25.65 -7.22 -75.18
C GLU A 2 26.29 -6.09 -74.36
N ALA A 3 25.63 -5.77 -73.27
CA ALA A 3 26.21 -5.07 -72.14
C ALA A 3 25.89 -5.80 -70.84
N LEU A 4 26.90 -6.30 -70.28
CA LEU A 4 26.95 -7.13 -69.08
C LEU A 4 26.63 -6.31 -67.85
N SER A 5 25.61 -6.71 -67.11
CA SER A 5 25.22 -6.12 -65.84
C SER A 5 26.05 -6.74 -64.71
N LEU A 6 26.84 -5.94 -64.01
CA LEU A 6 27.46 -6.30 -62.72
C LEU A 6 26.50 -5.98 -61.55
N LEU A 7 26.02 -7.03 -60.93
CA LEU A 7 25.31 -6.97 -59.67
C LEU A 7 26.32 -6.80 -58.53
N VAL A 8 26.37 -5.60 -57.94
CA VAL A 8 26.99 -5.39 -56.63
C VAL A 8 25.94 -5.58 -55.57
N ARG A 9 26.02 -6.70 -54.88
CA ARG A 9 25.23 -6.93 -53.65
C ARG A 9 25.90 -6.17 -52.50
N ALA A 10 25.34 -5.03 -52.11
CA ALA A 10 25.65 -4.41 -50.85
C ALA A 10 24.94 -5.14 -49.72
N ALA A 11 25.70 -5.92 -48.97
CA ALA A 11 25.24 -6.51 -47.72
C ALA A 11 25.19 -5.44 -46.65
N THR A 12 24.01 -4.89 -46.38
CA THR A 12 23.79 -3.98 -45.25
C THR A 12 23.69 -4.85 -43.99
N CYS A 13 24.78 -4.98 -43.24
CA CYS A 13 24.77 -5.46 -41.88
C CYS A 13 24.04 -4.46 -41.00
N ALA A 14 22.74 -4.71 -40.72
CA ALA A 14 22.04 -4.03 -39.66
C ALA A 14 22.60 -4.53 -38.31
N ALA A 15 23.53 -3.79 -37.73
CA ALA A 15 23.92 -3.98 -36.33
C ALA A 15 22.73 -3.58 -35.46
N LEU A 16 21.93 -4.54 -35.04
CA LEU A 16 21.03 -4.38 -33.92
C LEU A 16 21.90 -4.17 -32.67
N SER A 17 22.08 -2.91 -32.30
CA SER A 17 22.56 -2.54 -30.97
C SER A 17 21.50 -2.98 -29.96
N LEU A 18 21.66 -4.17 -29.39
CA LEU A 18 20.99 -4.56 -28.16
C LEU A 18 21.46 -3.56 -27.07
N ILE A 19 20.70 -2.52 -26.83
CA ILE A 19 20.81 -1.75 -25.60
C ILE A 19 20.35 -2.71 -24.50
N ALA A 20 21.30 -3.44 -23.93
CA ALA A 20 21.10 -4.12 -22.67
C ALA A 20 20.79 -3.03 -21.64
N PHE A 21 19.51 -2.85 -21.32
CA PHE A 21 19.13 -2.21 -20.07
C PHE A 21 19.76 -3.09 -18.99
N SER A 22 20.91 -2.68 -18.49
CA SER A 22 21.43 -3.20 -17.24
C SER A 22 20.37 -2.86 -16.19
N ALA A 23 19.55 -3.83 -15.85
CA ALA A 23 18.79 -3.76 -14.62
C ALA A 23 19.83 -3.54 -13.52
N VAL A 24 19.87 -2.34 -12.95
CA VAL A 24 20.68 -2.08 -11.77
C VAL A 24 20.19 -3.12 -10.76
N ALA A 25 21.04 -4.10 -10.44
CA ALA A 25 20.74 -5.10 -9.45
C ALA A 25 20.37 -4.35 -8.17
N ALA A 26 19.25 -4.71 -7.55
CA ALA A 26 18.83 -4.12 -6.30
C ALA A 26 19.98 -4.32 -5.28
N ASP A 27 20.36 -3.26 -4.59
CA ASP A 27 21.44 -3.27 -3.57
C ASP A 27 20.97 -3.92 -2.25
N TYR A 28 20.12 -4.95 -2.34
CA TYR A 28 19.61 -5.71 -1.21
C TYR A 28 19.35 -7.17 -1.64
N PRO A 29 19.27 -8.14 -0.66
CA PRO A 29 19.05 -9.55 -0.96
C PRO A 29 17.79 -9.80 -1.78
N THR A 30 17.84 -10.83 -2.62
CA THR A 30 16.67 -11.26 -3.43
C THR A 30 15.47 -11.54 -2.53
N PRO A 31 14.31 -10.92 -2.80
CA PRO A 31 13.08 -11.19 -2.07
C PRO A 31 12.67 -12.67 -2.14
N GLN A 32 12.12 -13.18 -1.04
CA GLN A 32 11.62 -14.55 -0.93
C GLN A 32 10.11 -14.51 -0.71
N GLU A 33 9.35 -15.27 -1.50
CA GLU A 33 7.90 -15.39 -1.34
C GLU A 33 7.55 -16.62 -0.49
N GLY A 34 6.44 -16.53 0.24
CA GLY A 34 5.89 -17.64 1.02
C GLY A 34 4.38 -17.54 1.16
N ASP A 35 3.76 -18.68 1.44
CA ASP A 35 2.34 -18.77 1.80
C ASP A 35 2.21 -19.41 3.18
N TRP A 36 1.24 -18.94 3.94
CA TRP A 36 0.84 -19.52 5.21
C TRP A 36 -0.68 -19.55 5.32
N VAL A 37 -1.23 -20.53 6.04
CA VAL A 37 -2.67 -20.67 6.20
C VAL A 37 -3.04 -20.53 7.66
N ALA A 38 -3.78 -19.45 7.98
CA ALA A 38 -4.45 -19.32 9.25
C ALA A 38 -5.64 -20.30 9.28
N ARG A 39 -5.49 -21.41 10.03
CA ARG A 39 -6.55 -22.42 10.16
C ARG A 39 -7.70 -21.85 11.00
N ASP A 40 -8.95 -22.20 10.60
CA ASP A 40 -10.16 -21.81 11.32
C ASP A 40 -10.21 -20.30 11.65
N PHE A 41 -9.71 -19.45 10.75
CA PHE A 41 -9.74 -18.01 10.97
C PHE A 41 -11.17 -17.52 11.08
N ARG A 42 -11.48 -16.85 12.20
CA ARG A 42 -12.80 -16.31 12.49
C ARG A 42 -12.83 -14.82 12.19
N PHE A 43 -13.70 -14.43 11.24
CA PHE A 43 -13.97 -13.04 10.90
C PHE A 43 -14.87 -12.37 11.96
N HIS A 44 -14.85 -11.04 12.01
CA HIS A 44 -15.70 -10.25 12.90
C HIS A 44 -17.21 -10.54 12.71
N THR A 45 -17.59 -10.93 11.51
CA THR A 45 -18.97 -11.33 11.14
C THR A 45 -19.36 -12.71 11.67
N GLY A 46 -18.40 -13.50 12.18
CA GLY A 46 -18.58 -14.81 12.77
C GLY A 46 -18.33 -15.99 11.84
N GLU A 47 -18.19 -15.76 10.53
CA GLU A 47 -17.80 -16.82 9.60
C GLU A 47 -16.40 -17.32 9.90
N VAL A 48 -16.15 -18.59 9.56
CA VAL A 48 -14.87 -19.26 9.78
C VAL A 48 -14.41 -19.91 8.49
N MET A 49 -13.13 -19.70 8.12
CA MET A 49 -12.51 -20.40 7.01
C MET A 49 -10.99 -20.53 7.20
N ASP A 50 -10.38 -21.47 6.50
CA ASP A 50 -8.93 -21.53 6.34
C ASP A 50 -8.50 -20.37 5.43
N LEU A 51 -7.74 -19.43 5.98
CA LEU A 51 -7.37 -18.18 5.31
C LEU A 51 -5.93 -18.25 4.82
N ARG A 52 -5.72 -18.33 3.50
CA ARG A 52 -4.39 -18.27 2.89
C ARG A 52 -3.88 -16.83 2.91
N LEU A 53 -2.67 -16.66 3.43
CA LEU A 53 -1.93 -15.40 3.49
C LEU A 53 -0.62 -15.58 2.73
N HIS A 54 -0.43 -14.76 1.69
CA HIS A 54 0.81 -14.66 0.95
C HIS A 54 1.67 -13.55 1.53
N TYR A 55 2.99 -13.72 1.47
CA TYR A 55 3.93 -12.69 1.93
C TYR A 55 5.25 -12.77 1.15
N THR A 56 5.95 -11.65 1.13
CA THR A 56 7.32 -11.56 0.61
C THR A 56 8.22 -11.11 1.75
N THR A 57 9.45 -11.63 1.81
CA THR A 57 10.45 -11.21 2.79
C THR A 57 11.73 -10.77 2.11
N VAL A 58 12.46 -9.84 2.76
CA VAL A 58 13.79 -9.39 2.36
C VAL A 58 14.70 -9.39 3.57
N GLY A 59 15.92 -9.91 3.43
CA GLY A 59 16.85 -10.10 4.53
C GLY A 59 16.73 -11.45 5.24
N ALA A 60 17.64 -11.74 6.14
CA ALA A 60 17.67 -13.00 6.86
C ALA A 60 16.66 -13.03 8.03
N PRO A 61 16.00 -14.18 8.33
CA PRO A 61 15.09 -14.32 9.47
C PRO A 61 15.72 -13.99 10.83
N SER A 62 17.04 -14.01 10.95
CA SER A 62 17.78 -13.60 12.14
C SER A 62 17.91 -12.08 12.30
N GLY A 63 17.54 -11.29 11.28
CA GLY A 63 17.51 -9.84 11.33
C GLY A 63 16.38 -9.32 12.24
N GLN A 64 16.43 -8.02 12.56
CA GLN A 64 15.37 -7.38 13.34
C GLN A 64 14.07 -7.33 12.53
N PRO A 65 12.94 -7.88 13.01
CA PRO A 65 11.74 -7.99 12.21
C PRO A 65 11.08 -6.62 11.99
N VAL A 66 10.73 -6.32 10.73
CA VAL A 66 10.01 -5.12 10.31
C VAL A 66 8.82 -5.53 9.46
N LEU A 67 7.64 -5.10 9.84
CA LEU A 67 6.42 -5.32 9.09
C LEU A 67 6.07 -4.07 8.29
N ILE A 68 5.91 -4.20 6.97
CA ILE A 68 5.53 -3.09 6.08
C ILE A 68 4.22 -3.41 5.38
N LEU A 69 3.23 -2.54 5.56
CA LEU A 69 1.85 -2.73 5.11
C LEU A 69 1.53 -1.82 3.92
N HIS A 70 1.09 -2.42 2.82
CA HIS A 70 0.74 -1.73 1.58
C HIS A 70 -0.62 -1.00 1.64
N GLY A 71 -0.90 -0.13 0.67
CA GLY A 71 -2.17 0.56 0.51
C GLY A 71 -3.24 -0.28 -0.21
N THR A 72 -4.48 0.23 -0.23
CA THR A 72 -5.61 -0.39 -0.94
C THR A 72 -5.27 -0.61 -2.42
N ALA A 73 -5.74 -1.72 -2.99
CA ALA A 73 -5.55 -2.14 -4.38
C ALA A 73 -4.07 -2.42 -4.76
N GLN A 74 -3.21 -2.67 -3.78
CA GLN A 74 -1.81 -3.04 -3.97
C GLN A 74 -1.53 -4.45 -3.43
N SER A 75 -0.26 -4.83 -3.36
CA SER A 75 0.25 -6.05 -2.75
C SER A 75 1.54 -5.75 -2.00
N GLY A 76 2.05 -6.68 -1.21
CA GLY A 76 3.32 -6.56 -0.53
C GLY A 76 4.48 -6.24 -1.48
N THR A 77 4.47 -6.80 -2.68
CA THR A 77 5.49 -6.55 -3.71
C THR A 77 5.51 -5.11 -4.24
N ALA A 78 4.44 -4.32 -4.08
CA ALA A 78 4.47 -2.89 -4.41
C ALA A 78 5.54 -2.14 -3.59
N MET A 79 5.86 -2.63 -2.39
CA MET A 79 6.93 -2.09 -1.53
C MET A 79 8.34 -2.40 -2.03
N LEU A 80 8.49 -3.21 -3.07
CA LEU A 80 9.76 -3.48 -3.74
C LEU A 80 10.05 -2.49 -4.87
N SER A 81 9.20 -1.49 -5.08
CA SER A 81 9.41 -0.46 -6.10
C SER A 81 10.71 0.32 -5.87
N PRO A 82 11.38 0.80 -6.94
CA PRO A 82 12.62 1.57 -6.80
C PRO A 82 12.48 2.81 -5.92
N VAL A 83 11.33 3.50 -5.98
CA VAL A 83 11.08 4.72 -5.19
C VAL A 83 10.87 4.44 -3.70
N PHE A 84 10.69 3.18 -3.32
CA PHE A 84 10.53 2.74 -1.94
C PHE A 84 11.73 1.87 -1.51
N ALA A 85 11.88 0.67 -2.06
CA ALA A 85 12.88 -0.31 -1.61
C ALA A 85 14.33 0.14 -1.88
N ALA A 86 14.61 0.74 -3.04
CA ALA A 86 15.96 1.22 -3.33
C ALA A 86 16.40 2.39 -2.44
N GLU A 87 15.46 3.07 -1.80
CA GLU A 87 15.73 4.15 -0.84
C GLU A 87 15.85 3.67 0.61
N LEU A 88 15.46 2.41 0.90
CA LEU A 88 15.31 1.92 2.28
C LEU A 88 16.10 0.65 2.59
N PHE A 89 16.23 -0.30 1.64
CA PHE A 89 16.65 -1.67 1.95
C PHE A 89 18.12 -1.95 1.67
N GLY A 90 18.81 -1.08 0.92
CA GLY A 90 20.23 -1.23 0.61
C GLY A 90 21.13 -1.05 1.82
N GLN A 91 22.40 -1.39 1.64
CA GLN A 91 23.42 -1.29 2.70
C GLN A 91 23.52 0.14 3.24
N GLY A 92 23.45 0.30 4.54
CA GLY A 92 23.54 1.61 5.23
C GLY A 92 22.28 2.45 5.18
N GLN A 93 21.23 2.00 4.49
CA GLN A 93 19.93 2.67 4.44
C GLN A 93 19.10 2.38 5.70
N PRO A 94 18.00 3.12 5.95
CA PRO A 94 17.23 3.02 7.19
C PRO A 94 16.75 1.63 7.56
N LEU A 95 16.39 0.82 6.57
CA LEU A 95 15.92 -0.57 6.73
C LEU A 95 16.87 -1.54 6.01
N ASP A 96 18.18 -1.33 6.15
CA ASP A 96 19.25 -2.17 5.60
C ASP A 96 18.96 -3.66 5.80
N ALA A 97 18.67 -4.38 4.71
CA ALA A 97 18.27 -5.78 4.74
C ALA A 97 19.35 -6.77 5.21
N SER A 98 20.59 -6.28 5.42
CA SER A 98 21.62 -7.06 6.13
C SER A 98 21.42 -7.10 7.65
N LYS A 99 20.59 -6.19 8.18
CA LYS A 99 20.30 -6.02 9.63
C LYS A 99 18.85 -6.30 9.99
N TYR A 100 17.95 -6.08 9.02
CA TYR A 100 16.51 -6.20 9.20
C TYR A 100 15.94 -7.40 8.43
N TYR A 101 14.96 -8.04 9.01
CA TYR A 101 14.09 -9.01 8.37
C TYR A 101 12.79 -8.31 7.99
N ILE A 102 12.67 -7.91 6.73
CA ILE A 102 11.57 -7.11 6.21
C ILE A 102 10.47 -8.05 5.75
N ILE A 103 9.25 -7.86 6.24
CA ILE A 103 8.08 -8.70 5.99
C ILE A 103 7.04 -7.84 5.28
N LEU A 104 6.63 -8.25 4.08
CA LEU A 104 5.71 -7.57 3.18
C LEU A 104 4.52 -8.50 2.91
N PRO A 105 3.50 -8.56 3.80
CA PRO A 105 2.34 -9.42 3.55
C PRO A 105 1.46 -8.84 2.45
N ASP A 106 0.84 -9.73 1.67
CA ASP A 106 -0.36 -9.40 0.94
C ASP A 106 -1.53 -9.42 1.93
N ILE A 107 -2.19 -8.28 2.12
CA ILE A 107 -3.29 -8.14 3.08
C ILE A 107 -4.52 -8.90 2.56
N ILE A 108 -5.41 -9.42 3.42
CA ILE A 108 -6.66 -10.08 3.03
C ILE A 108 -7.37 -9.26 1.93
N GLY A 109 -7.84 -9.93 0.89
CA GLY A 109 -8.49 -9.29 -0.25
C GLY A 109 -7.54 -8.69 -1.28
N HIS A 110 -6.21 -8.87 -1.13
CA HIS A 110 -5.21 -8.25 -1.99
C HIS A 110 -4.15 -9.28 -2.45
N GLY A 111 -3.48 -8.95 -3.54
CA GLY A 111 -2.36 -9.71 -4.08
C GLY A 111 -2.67 -11.19 -4.27
N LYS A 112 -1.82 -12.06 -3.72
CA LYS A 112 -1.97 -13.51 -3.74
C LYS A 112 -2.63 -14.07 -2.47
N SER A 113 -2.95 -13.25 -1.45
CA SER A 113 -3.74 -13.67 -0.29
C SER A 113 -5.19 -13.96 -0.67
N ALA A 114 -5.91 -14.70 0.18
CA ALA A 114 -7.30 -15.06 -0.06
C ALA A 114 -8.16 -13.81 -0.31
N LYS A 115 -9.02 -13.86 -1.33
CA LYS A 115 -9.85 -12.75 -1.78
C LYS A 115 -11.13 -13.24 -2.49
N PRO A 116 -12.14 -12.40 -2.65
CA PRO A 116 -13.41 -12.73 -3.32
C PRO A 116 -13.25 -13.38 -4.68
N SER A 117 -12.35 -12.87 -5.53
CA SER A 117 -12.12 -13.38 -6.89
C SER A 117 -11.49 -14.78 -6.94
N ASP A 118 -11.00 -15.33 -5.83
CA ASP A 118 -10.48 -16.70 -5.77
C ASP A 118 -11.57 -17.80 -5.85
N GLY A 119 -12.84 -17.41 -6.06
CA GLY A 119 -13.95 -18.36 -6.30
C GLY A 119 -15.21 -18.12 -5.48
N LEU A 120 -15.10 -17.58 -4.26
CA LEU A 120 -16.26 -17.31 -3.41
C LEU A 120 -17.06 -16.08 -3.86
N ARG A 121 -16.43 -15.16 -4.58
CA ARG A 121 -17.06 -13.91 -5.07
C ARG A 121 -17.77 -13.16 -3.93
N ALA A 122 -19.02 -12.74 -4.13
CA ALA A 122 -19.82 -12.06 -3.09
C ALA A 122 -20.23 -12.96 -1.89
N LYS A 123 -19.81 -14.24 -1.88
CA LYS A 123 -19.94 -15.14 -0.72
C LYS A 123 -18.67 -15.21 0.13
N PHE A 124 -17.63 -14.48 -0.24
CA PHE A 124 -16.45 -14.37 0.60
C PHE A 124 -16.85 -13.68 1.92
N PRO A 125 -16.34 -14.12 3.09
CA PRO A 125 -16.64 -13.45 4.35
C PRO A 125 -16.31 -11.96 4.28
N HIS A 126 -17.24 -11.13 4.78
CA HIS A 126 -16.94 -9.71 4.92
C HIS A 126 -15.88 -9.54 5.98
N TYR A 127 -14.83 -8.79 5.64
CA TYR A 127 -13.70 -8.50 6.51
C TYR A 127 -13.57 -6.99 6.71
N ASN A 128 -13.01 -6.60 7.84
CA ASN A 128 -12.66 -5.24 8.18
C ASN A 128 -11.16 -5.10 8.48
N TYR A 129 -10.73 -3.91 8.88
CA TYR A 129 -9.31 -3.69 9.21
C TYR A 129 -8.87 -4.43 10.47
N ASP A 130 -9.78 -4.71 11.38
CA ASP A 130 -9.51 -5.51 12.57
C ASP A 130 -9.19 -6.97 12.21
N ASP A 131 -9.92 -7.55 11.25
CA ASP A 131 -9.65 -8.89 10.72
C ASP A 131 -8.32 -8.93 9.97
N MET A 132 -8.05 -7.90 9.15
CA MET A 132 -6.78 -7.79 8.42
C MET A 132 -5.59 -7.78 9.39
N VAL A 133 -5.66 -6.99 10.46
CA VAL A 133 -4.59 -6.90 11.47
C VAL A 133 -4.50 -8.18 12.29
N ALA A 134 -5.62 -8.83 12.62
CA ALA A 134 -5.61 -10.13 13.30
C ALA A 134 -4.92 -11.22 12.44
N ALA A 135 -5.22 -11.26 11.15
CA ALA A 135 -4.56 -12.19 10.22
C ALA A 135 -3.05 -11.92 10.09
N GLN A 136 -2.65 -10.65 10.01
CA GLN A 136 -1.23 -10.26 9.98
C GLN A 136 -0.52 -10.67 11.29
N TYR A 137 -1.17 -10.49 12.43
CA TYR A 137 -0.64 -10.90 13.72
C TYR A 137 -0.41 -12.40 13.77
N LEU A 138 -1.36 -13.22 13.32
CA LEU A 138 -1.22 -14.67 13.25
C LEU A 138 -0.10 -15.08 12.28
N LEU A 139 -0.01 -14.47 11.10
CA LEU A 139 1.08 -14.70 10.17
C LEU A 139 2.44 -14.44 10.83
N VAL A 140 2.59 -13.31 11.52
CA VAL A 140 3.85 -12.90 12.15
C VAL A 140 4.18 -13.80 13.34
N SER A 141 3.21 -14.06 14.23
CA SER A 141 3.44 -14.78 15.50
C SER A 141 3.49 -16.29 15.32
N GLU A 142 2.61 -16.87 14.52
CA GLU A 142 2.50 -18.32 14.34
C GLU A 142 3.18 -18.79 13.05
N GLY A 143 2.93 -18.09 11.94
CA GLY A 143 3.49 -18.44 10.64
C GLY A 143 5.01 -18.24 10.56
N LEU A 144 5.49 -17.12 11.08
CA LEU A 144 6.92 -16.77 11.08
C LEU A 144 7.60 -16.98 12.45
N GLY A 145 6.84 -17.32 13.50
CA GLY A 145 7.37 -17.61 14.82
C GLY A 145 7.98 -16.41 15.55
N LEU A 146 7.59 -15.20 15.18
CA LEU A 146 8.13 -13.96 15.75
C LEU A 146 7.32 -13.54 16.98
N ARG A 147 8.01 -13.06 18.00
CA ARG A 147 7.39 -12.63 19.26
C ARG A 147 7.35 -11.13 19.43
N HIS A 148 8.05 -10.38 18.59
CA HIS A 148 8.16 -8.94 18.67
C HIS A 148 8.59 -8.36 17.32
N LEU A 149 8.21 -7.11 17.03
CA LEU A 149 8.60 -6.35 15.84
C LEU A 149 9.42 -5.13 16.24
N ARG A 150 10.48 -4.85 15.52
CA ARG A 150 11.21 -3.59 15.65
C ARG A 150 10.37 -2.42 15.16
N LEU A 151 9.61 -2.62 14.10
CA LEU A 151 8.84 -1.59 13.43
C LEU A 151 7.60 -2.19 12.75
N VAL A 152 6.47 -1.51 12.86
CA VAL A 152 5.36 -1.63 11.92
C VAL A 152 5.24 -0.30 11.18
N LEU A 153 5.33 -0.35 9.85
CA LEU A 153 5.24 0.78 8.95
C LEU A 153 4.15 0.49 7.91
N GLY A 154 3.32 1.45 7.62
CA GLY A 154 2.31 1.27 6.57
C GLY A 154 1.79 2.59 6.05
N PHE A 155 1.30 2.58 4.79
CA PHE A 155 0.72 3.78 4.23
C PHE A 155 -0.71 3.57 3.76
N SER A 156 -1.54 4.64 3.81
CA SER A 156 -2.95 4.60 3.44
C SER A 156 -3.71 3.54 4.27
N MET A 157 -4.29 2.50 3.63
CA MET A 157 -4.86 1.34 4.32
C MET A 157 -3.88 0.73 5.31
N GLY A 158 -2.63 0.48 4.90
CA GLY A 158 -1.58 -0.02 5.80
C GLY A 158 -1.25 0.94 6.93
N GLY A 159 -1.31 2.26 6.68
CA GLY A 159 -1.16 3.28 7.73
C GLY A 159 -2.29 3.25 8.76
N MET A 160 -3.54 3.07 8.30
CA MET A 160 -4.68 2.86 9.19
C MET A 160 -4.53 1.57 10.01
N GLN A 161 -4.08 0.50 9.39
CA GLN A 161 -3.79 -0.76 10.10
C GLN A 161 -2.62 -0.64 11.08
N THR A 162 -1.63 0.20 10.79
CA THR A 162 -0.53 0.49 11.73
C THR A 162 -1.05 1.09 13.04
N TRP A 163 -2.04 1.99 13.00
CA TRP A 163 -2.72 2.47 14.20
C TRP A 163 -3.45 1.34 14.95
N VAL A 164 -4.16 0.48 14.22
CA VAL A 164 -4.86 -0.69 14.81
C VAL A 164 -3.87 -1.64 15.48
N TRP A 165 -2.71 -1.90 14.86
CA TRP A 165 -1.63 -2.68 15.46
C TRP A 165 -1.21 -2.14 16.83
N GLY A 166 -0.96 -0.83 16.92
CA GLY A 166 -0.58 -0.19 18.17
C GLY A 166 -1.64 -0.27 19.26
N VAL A 167 -2.91 -0.21 18.87
CA VAL A 167 -4.05 -0.29 19.79
C VAL A 167 -4.33 -1.72 20.24
N LYS A 168 -4.24 -2.70 19.35
CA LYS A 168 -4.57 -4.10 19.64
C LYS A 168 -3.44 -4.89 20.28
N TYR A 169 -2.22 -4.61 19.87
CA TYR A 169 -1.01 -5.36 20.29
C TYR A 169 0.06 -4.43 20.83
N PRO A 170 -0.23 -3.61 21.88
CA PRO A 170 0.62 -2.50 22.30
C PRO A 170 2.04 -2.90 22.69
N ASP A 171 2.23 -4.14 23.12
CA ASP A 171 3.54 -4.67 23.58
C ASP A 171 4.32 -5.39 22.48
N PHE A 172 3.75 -5.52 21.27
CA PHE A 172 4.32 -6.36 20.22
C PHE A 172 5.33 -5.64 19.31
N MET A 173 5.51 -4.31 19.46
CA MET A 173 6.45 -3.55 18.63
C MET A 173 7.12 -2.40 19.37
N ASP A 174 8.33 -2.03 18.92
CA ASP A 174 9.05 -0.87 19.45
C ASP A 174 8.56 0.46 18.85
N ALA A 175 8.33 0.47 17.53
CA ALA A 175 7.98 1.67 16.79
C ALA A 175 6.81 1.46 15.82
N LEU A 176 6.06 2.54 15.56
CA LEU A 176 4.99 2.61 14.58
C LEU A 176 5.22 3.81 13.66
N VAL A 177 5.08 3.58 12.35
CA VAL A 177 5.10 4.64 11.33
C VAL A 177 3.83 4.55 10.47
N PRO A 178 2.70 5.05 10.98
CA PRO A 178 1.47 5.20 10.20
C PRO A 178 1.60 6.37 9.23
N MET A 179 1.46 6.12 7.92
CA MET A 179 1.59 7.13 6.88
C MET A 179 0.29 7.34 6.11
N ALA A 180 0.04 8.59 5.69
CA ALA A 180 -1.13 8.99 4.92
C ALA A 180 -2.44 8.44 5.52
N SER A 181 -2.61 8.61 6.83
CA SER A 181 -3.76 8.08 7.59
C SER A 181 -4.06 8.97 8.79
N LEU A 182 -5.29 8.90 9.29
CA LEU A 182 -5.70 9.59 10.52
C LEU A 182 -6.07 8.54 11.59
N PRO A 183 -5.69 8.74 12.86
CA PRO A 183 -6.09 7.88 13.97
C PRO A 183 -7.49 8.23 14.50
N ALA A 184 -8.46 8.27 13.61
CA ALA A 184 -9.82 8.71 13.91
C ALA A 184 -10.82 7.88 13.10
N GLU A 185 -12.09 8.00 13.43
CA GLU A 185 -13.19 7.37 12.70
C GLU A 185 -13.16 7.71 11.21
N MET A 186 -13.41 6.71 10.37
CA MET A 186 -13.56 6.89 8.94
C MET A 186 -14.82 7.73 8.65
N SER A 187 -14.61 8.97 8.24
CA SER A 187 -15.70 9.93 8.10
C SER A 187 -15.47 10.95 6.98
N SER A 188 -16.35 11.91 6.88
CA SER A 188 -16.25 13.10 6.03
C SER A 188 -16.01 12.76 4.55
N ARG A 189 -15.29 13.64 3.83
CA ARG A 189 -15.02 13.51 2.39
C ARG A 189 -14.35 12.16 2.04
N ASN A 190 -13.42 11.67 2.85
CA ASN A 190 -12.75 10.40 2.60
C ASN A 190 -13.76 9.24 2.59
N TRP A 191 -14.68 9.18 3.56
CA TRP A 191 -15.74 8.15 3.58
C TRP A 191 -16.73 8.32 2.44
N MET A 192 -17.19 9.55 2.16
CA MET A 192 -18.10 9.80 1.04
C MET A 192 -17.53 9.34 -0.31
N MET A 193 -16.24 9.59 -0.56
CA MET A 193 -15.58 9.13 -1.80
C MET A 193 -15.46 7.60 -1.86
N ARG A 194 -15.20 6.92 -0.72
CA ARG A 194 -15.19 5.45 -0.64
C ARG A 194 -16.57 4.87 -0.93
N ARG A 195 -17.60 5.48 -0.35
CA ARG A 195 -19.01 5.10 -0.60
C ARG A 195 -19.39 5.22 -2.07
N LEU A 196 -18.90 6.25 -2.79
CA LEU A 196 -19.14 6.37 -4.22
C LEU A 196 -18.54 5.20 -5.03
N ILE A 197 -17.40 4.66 -4.61
CA ILE A 197 -16.84 3.46 -5.25
C ILE A 197 -17.73 2.25 -4.98
N THR A 198 -18.01 1.96 -3.71
CA THR A 198 -18.76 0.76 -3.31
C THR A 198 -20.21 0.79 -3.79
N ASP A 199 -20.90 1.91 -3.62
CA ASP A 199 -22.28 2.08 -4.06
C ASP A 199 -22.39 2.09 -5.60
N GLY A 200 -21.39 2.68 -6.27
CA GLY A 200 -21.34 2.65 -7.75
C GLY A 200 -21.21 1.22 -8.30
N ILE A 201 -20.42 0.36 -7.66
CA ILE A 201 -20.33 -1.05 -8.05
C ILE A 201 -21.64 -1.79 -7.71
N ARG A 202 -22.20 -1.62 -6.50
CA ARG A 202 -23.44 -2.29 -6.09
C ARG A 202 -24.66 -1.92 -6.95
N ASN A 203 -24.69 -0.69 -7.45
CA ASN A 203 -25.79 -0.19 -8.30
C ASN A 203 -25.50 -0.39 -9.79
N ASP A 204 -24.35 -0.91 -10.20
CA ASP A 204 -24.09 -1.26 -11.59
C ASP A 204 -24.88 -2.53 -11.95
N PRO A 205 -25.81 -2.49 -12.93
CA PRO A 205 -26.56 -3.67 -13.33
C PRO A 205 -25.67 -4.85 -13.77
N GLU A 206 -24.49 -4.55 -14.33
CA GLU A 206 -23.53 -5.57 -14.76
C GLU A 206 -22.90 -6.34 -13.59
N TRP A 207 -22.90 -5.79 -12.38
CA TRP A 207 -22.36 -6.44 -11.20
C TRP A 207 -23.16 -7.69 -10.78
N ASN A 208 -24.47 -7.71 -11.04
CA ASN A 208 -25.36 -8.86 -10.84
C ASN A 208 -25.15 -9.56 -9.48
N ASN A 209 -25.16 -8.81 -8.38
CA ASN A 209 -24.91 -9.30 -7.03
C ASN A 209 -23.60 -10.10 -6.89
N GLY A 210 -22.56 -9.69 -7.59
CA GLY A 210 -21.24 -10.31 -7.58
C GLY A 210 -21.05 -11.48 -8.56
N ASN A 211 -22.05 -11.81 -9.38
CA ASN A 211 -22.03 -12.93 -10.32
C ASN A 211 -21.90 -12.48 -11.79
N TYR A 212 -21.11 -11.45 -12.04
CA TYR A 212 -20.85 -10.93 -13.40
C TYR A 212 -19.96 -11.88 -14.21
N MET A 213 -20.12 -11.79 -15.54
CA MET A 213 -19.27 -12.48 -16.52
C MET A 213 -18.23 -11.54 -17.13
N VAL A 214 -18.52 -10.24 -17.14
CA VAL A 214 -17.64 -9.15 -17.59
C VAL A 214 -17.52 -8.16 -16.44
N GLN A 215 -16.33 -7.61 -16.24
CA GLN A 215 -16.09 -6.66 -15.16
C GLN A 215 -17.00 -5.44 -15.28
N PRO A 216 -17.77 -5.09 -14.21
CA PRO A 216 -18.63 -3.93 -14.20
C PRO A 216 -17.87 -2.64 -14.51
N ARG A 217 -18.44 -1.81 -15.40
CA ARG A 217 -17.81 -0.57 -15.83
C ARG A 217 -17.58 0.41 -14.69
N ALA A 218 -18.50 0.42 -13.72
CA ALA A 218 -18.41 1.28 -12.54
C ALA A 218 -17.12 1.06 -11.74
N ALA A 219 -16.63 -0.17 -11.61
CA ALA A 219 -15.40 -0.47 -10.90
C ALA A 219 -14.20 0.33 -11.43
N ARG A 220 -14.07 0.40 -12.76
CA ARG A 220 -13.00 1.15 -13.43
C ARG A 220 -13.18 2.66 -13.32
N VAL A 221 -14.35 3.16 -13.71
CA VAL A 221 -14.61 4.62 -13.76
C VAL A 221 -14.44 5.24 -12.38
N ASN A 222 -15.01 4.60 -11.35
CA ASN A 222 -14.92 5.08 -9.98
C ASN A 222 -13.48 5.02 -9.44
N SER A 223 -12.70 3.99 -9.80
CA SER A 223 -11.27 3.89 -9.42
C SER A 223 -10.44 5.00 -10.07
N VAL A 224 -10.67 5.31 -11.35
CA VAL A 224 -9.99 6.42 -12.05
C VAL A 224 -10.37 7.76 -11.42
N PHE A 225 -11.66 7.98 -11.19
CA PHE A 225 -12.15 9.21 -10.53
C PHE A 225 -11.52 9.39 -9.15
N TYR A 226 -11.56 8.34 -8.32
CA TYR A 226 -10.97 8.37 -6.99
C TYR A 226 -9.46 8.65 -7.03
N GLY A 227 -8.74 8.02 -7.97
CA GLY A 227 -7.31 8.28 -8.17
C GLY A 227 -7.00 9.73 -8.51
N ILE A 228 -7.82 10.37 -9.39
CA ILE A 228 -7.66 11.79 -9.73
C ILE A 228 -7.99 12.68 -8.54
N ALA A 229 -9.03 12.37 -7.79
CA ALA A 229 -9.50 13.19 -6.67
C ALA A 229 -8.55 13.13 -5.45
N THR A 230 -7.63 12.18 -5.40
CA THR A 230 -6.85 11.91 -4.16
C THR A 230 -5.36 11.65 -4.35
N ASN A 231 -4.93 11.21 -5.53
CA ASN A 231 -3.54 10.86 -5.80
C ASN A 231 -2.98 11.71 -6.94
N GLY A 232 -2.21 12.71 -6.63
CA GLY A 232 -1.60 13.54 -7.66
C GLY A 232 -1.14 14.88 -7.14
N GLY A 233 -1.91 15.47 -6.23
CA GLY A 233 -1.66 16.82 -5.72
C GLY A 233 -2.00 17.91 -6.74
N THR A 234 -2.55 19.01 -6.27
CA THR A 234 -3.03 20.11 -7.15
C THR A 234 -1.90 20.72 -7.97
N LEU A 235 -0.73 20.97 -7.36
CA LEU A 235 0.40 21.59 -8.04
C LEU A 235 1.02 20.66 -9.09
N ALA A 236 1.16 19.38 -8.79
CA ALA A 236 1.70 18.40 -9.73
C ALA A 236 0.75 18.18 -10.91
N TYR A 237 -0.56 18.17 -10.70
CA TYR A 237 -1.52 18.13 -11.81
C TYR A 237 -1.48 19.39 -12.66
N GLN A 238 -1.40 20.57 -12.06
CA GLN A 238 -1.29 21.81 -12.81
C GLN A 238 -0.01 21.85 -13.67
N LYS A 239 1.09 21.27 -13.18
CA LYS A 239 2.35 21.13 -13.90
C LYS A 239 2.26 20.13 -15.06
N SER A 240 1.65 18.96 -14.83
CA SER A 240 1.58 17.87 -15.81
C SER A 240 0.47 18.07 -16.85
N ALA A 241 -0.58 18.79 -16.51
CA ALA A 241 -1.74 19.03 -17.37
C ALA A 241 -2.20 20.50 -17.31
N PRO A 242 -1.35 21.46 -17.77
CA PRO A 242 -1.62 22.88 -17.64
C PRO A 242 -2.67 23.41 -18.62
N THR A 243 -3.06 22.62 -19.63
CA THR A 243 -4.10 22.97 -20.60
C THR A 243 -5.23 21.95 -20.59
N ARG A 244 -6.41 22.31 -21.14
CA ARG A 244 -7.52 21.37 -21.27
C ARG A 244 -7.13 20.14 -22.10
N GLU A 245 -6.42 20.33 -23.20
CA GLU A 245 -5.96 19.24 -24.09
C GLU A 245 -5.03 18.27 -23.37
N ALA A 246 -4.13 18.78 -22.52
CA ALA A 246 -3.26 17.95 -21.70
C ALA A 246 -4.05 17.20 -20.62
N ALA A 247 -5.05 17.84 -20.00
CA ALA A 247 -5.92 17.20 -19.02
C ALA A 247 -6.79 16.11 -19.64
N ASP A 248 -7.39 16.38 -20.83
CA ASP A 248 -8.17 15.41 -21.59
C ASP A 248 -7.31 14.20 -21.97
N LYS A 249 -6.08 14.43 -22.44
CA LYS A 249 -5.13 13.36 -22.75
C LYS A 249 -4.82 12.50 -21.52
N LEU A 250 -4.49 13.12 -20.40
CA LEU A 250 -4.17 12.42 -19.16
C LEU A 250 -5.33 11.55 -18.65
N LEU A 251 -6.56 12.08 -18.71
CA LEU A 251 -7.78 11.36 -18.36
C LEU A 251 -8.02 10.18 -19.31
N ASN A 252 -7.94 10.42 -20.62
CA ASN A 252 -8.15 9.40 -21.64
C ASN A 252 -7.12 8.27 -21.51
N ASP A 253 -5.86 8.58 -21.30
CA ASP A 253 -4.81 7.59 -21.07
C ASP A 253 -5.12 6.70 -19.85
N ARG A 254 -5.60 7.27 -18.73
CA ARG A 254 -6.02 6.51 -17.55
C ARG A 254 -7.24 5.63 -17.79
N LEU A 255 -8.22 6.16 -18.51
CA LEU A 255 -9.41 5.40 -18.90
C LEU A 255 -9.11 4.30 -19.93
N ALA A 256 -8.09 4.47 -20.78
CA ALA A 256 -7.65 3.48 -21.75
C ALA A 256 -6.70 2.42 -21.17
N ALA A 257 -6.02 2.71 -20.06
CA ALA A 257 -5.09 1.80 -19.43
C ALA A 257 -5.77 0.45 -19.06
N PRO A 258 -5.11 -0.71 -19.15
CA PRO A 258 -5.66 -1.97 -18.72
C PRO A 258 -6.15 -1.90 -17.26
N PHE A 259 -7.37 -2.37 -17.02
CA PHE A 259 -7.96 -2.48 -15.69
C PHE A 259 -8.14 -3.97 -15.37
N THR A 260 -7.28 -4.49 -14.52
CA THR A 260 -7.22 -5.92 -14.20
C THR A 260 -7.84 -6.25 -12.83
N ALA A 261 -8.31 -5.23 -12.10
CA ALA A 261 -8.93 -5.44 -10.80
C ALA A 261 -10.31 -6.09 -10.95
N ASP A 262 -10.62 -7.01 -10.05
CA ASP A 262 -11.93 -7.64 -9.93
C ASP A 262 -12.87 -6.75 -9.15
N ALA A 263 -14.12 -6.59 -9.61
CA ALA A 263 -15.07 -5.68 -8.99
C ALA A 263 -15.47 -6.12 -7.56
N ASN A 264 -15.54 -7.43 -7.27
CA ASN A 264 -15.80 -7.90 -5.91
C ASN A 264 -14.61 -7.60 -5.01
N ASP A 265 -13.37 -7.81 -5.49
CA ASP A 265 -12.18 -7.47 -4.71
C ASP A 265 -12.15 -5.97 -4.40
N VAL A 266 -12.39 -5.11 -5.40
CA VAL A 266 -12.48 -3.65 -5.22
C VAL A 266 -13.55 -3.29 -4.20
N LEU A 267 -14.76 -3.86 -4.32
CA LEU A 267 -15.86 -3.60 -3.40
C LEU A 267 -15.47 -3.91 -1.96
N TYR A 268 -14.97 -5.12 -1.71
CA TYR A 268 -14.58 -5.59 -0.37
C TYR A 268 -13.41 -4.78 0.22
N GLN A 269 -12.40 -4.46 -0.59
CA GLN A 269 -11.25 -3.66 -0.16
C GLN A 269 -11.63 -2.28 0.36
N TRP A 270 -12.57 -1.61 -0.32
CA TRP A 270 -13.04 -0.28 0.09
C TRP A 270 -14.03 -0.34 1.24
N ASP A 271 -14.92 -1.33 1.24
CA ASP A 271 -15.95 -1.52 2.28
C ASP A 271 -15.32 -1.86 3.64
N ALA A 272 -14.21 -2.60 3.64
CA ALA A 272 -13.48 -3.02 4.84
C ALA A 272 -13.07 -1.89 5.79
N SER A 273 -13.10 -0.65 5.33
CA SER A 273 -12.75 0.53 6.14
C SER A 273 -13.94 1.18 6.84
N GLY A 274 -15.16 0.65 6.65
CA GLY A 274 -16.40 1.32 7.07
C GLY A 274 -16.51 1.55 8.57
N ASP A 275 -15.97 0.65 9.38
CA ASP A 275 -15.98 0.68 10.83
C ASP A 275 -14.62 1.06 11.46
N TYR A 276 -13.66 1.47 10.62
CA TYR A 276 -12.35 1.88 11.12
C TYR A 276 -12.43 3.05 12.10
N ASN A 277 -12.02 2.82 13.34
CA ASN A 277 -11.91 3.85 14.38
C ASN A 277 -10.92 3.44 15.48
N PRO A 278 -9.63 3.75 15.39
CA PRO A 278 -8.67 3.45 16.44
C PRO A 278 -8.72 4.44 17.62
N ALA A 279 -9.41 5.59 17.47
CA ALA A 279 -9.40 6.66 18.43
C ALA A 279 -9.71 6.25 19.89
N PRO A 280 -10.69 5.35 20.17
CA PRO A 280 -10.97 4.93 21.54
C PRO A 280 -9.82 4.22 22.26
N GLY A 281 -8.80 3.78 21.52
CA GLY A 281 -7.69 2.99 22.09
C GLY A 281 -6.30 3.65 22.00
N LEU A 282 -6.19 4.90 21.57
CA LEU A 282 -4.88 5.53 21.29
C LEU A 282 -3.97 5.61 22.52
N GLU A 283 -4.51 5.79 23.71
CA GLU A 283 -3.74 5.84 24.95
C GLU A 283 -3.10 4.49 25.34
N ARG A 284 -3.56 3.40 24.73
CA ARG A 284 -2.95 2.06 24.94
C ARG A 284 -1.65 1.86 24.17
N ILE A 285 -1.39 2.69 23.16
CA ILE A 285 -0.18 2.56 22.32
C ILE A 285 1.06 2.80 23.18
N GLN A 286 1.92 1.78 23.22
CA GLN A 286 3.18 1.81 23.98
C GLN A 286 4.39 2.09 23.08
N ALA A 287 4.28 1.83 21.80
CA ALA A 287 5.33 2.03 20.81
C ALA A 287 5.64 3.51 20.61
N THR A 288 6.87 3.85 20.23
CA THR A 288 7.19 5.19 19.75
C THR A 288 6.52 5.44 18.41
N VAL A 289 5.75 6.50 18.28
CA VAL A 289 4.97 6.78 17.06
C VAL A 289 5.55 7.96 16.29
N LEU A 290 5.78 7.77 14.99
CA LEU A 290 6.04 8.83 14.02
C LEU A 290 4.98 8.76 12.92
N ALA A 291 3.96 9.59 12.99
CA ALA A 291 3.00 9.76 11.90
C ALA A 291 3.62 10.58 10.77
N ILE A 292 3.40 10.15 9.51
CA ILE A 292 3.93 10.86 8.33
C ILE A 292 2.77 11.10 7.36
N ASN A 293 2.45 12.37 7.10
CA ASN A 293 1.43 12.77 6.13
C ASN A 293 1.98 13.83 5.15
N SER A 294 1.32 14.02 4.02
CA SER A 294 1.60 15.12 3.10
C SER A 294 0.63 16.26 3.30
N ALA A 295 1.11 17.50 3.19
CA ALA A 295 0.28 18.69 3.36
C ALA A 295 -0.77 18.86 2.25
N ASP A 296 -0.54 18.21 1.10
CA ASP A 296 -1.45 18.21 -0.04
C ASP A 296 -2.29 16.92 -0.15
N ASP A 297 -2.38 16.13 0.94
CA ASP A 297 -3.18 14.89 0.96
C ASP A 297 -4.68 15.19 1.11
N GLU A 298 -5.41 15.01 0.03
CA GLU A 298 -6.85 15.26 -0.05
C GLU A 298 -7.71 14.31 0.83
N LYS A 299 -7.16 13.15 1.22
CA LYS A 299 -7.85 12.19 2.11
C LYS A 299 -7.64 12.52 3.58
N ASN A 300 -6.49 13.08 3.91
CA ASN A 300 -6.07 13.37 5.29
C ASN A 300 -5.65 14.85 5.43
N PRO A 301 -6.53 15.79 5.08
CA PRO A 301 -6.19 17.20 4.98
C PRO A 301 -5.78 17.77 6.35
N PRO A 302 -4.60 18.40 6.46
CA PRO A 302 -4.05 18.88 7.73
C PRO A 302 -4.88 19.99 8.36
N GLU A 303 -5.59 20.79 7.56
CA GLU A 303 -6.45 21.88 8.04
C GLU A 303 -7.59 21.43 8.96
N THR A 304 -7.89 20.12 9.00
CA THR A 304 -8.88 19.57 9.94
C THR A 304 -8.37 19.53 11.39
N GLY A 305 -7.05 19.60 11.60
CA GLY A 305 -6.40 19.50 12.91
C GLY A 305 -6.63 18.16 13.62
N ILE A 306 -7.18 17.15 12.92
CA ILE A 306 -7.50 15.83 13.51
C ILE A 306 -6.22 15.12 13.96
N MET A 307 -5.21 15.06 13.07
CA MET A 307 -3.95 14.39 13.39
C MET A 307 -3.29 14.96 14.64
N GLU A 308 -3.15 16.28 14.71
CA GLU A 308 -2.50 16.96 15.82
C GLU A 308 -3.27 16.81 17.13
N ARG A 309 -4.60 16.79 17.06
CA ARG A 309 -5.46 16.58 18.23
C ARG A 309 -5.34 15.17 18.77
N GLU A 310 -5.50 14.18 17.91
CA GLU A 310 -5.50 12.77 18.34
C GLU A 310 -4.09 12.29 18.72
N LEU A 311 -3.05 12.79 18.05
CA LEU A 311 -1.66 12.42 18.34
C LEU A 311 -1.21 12.86 19.75
N LYS A 312 -1.81 13.91 20.33
CA LYS A 312 -1.57 14.32 21.73
C LYS A 312 -1.96 13.25 22.74
N ARG A 313 -2.84 12.31 22.37
CA ARG A 313 -3.28 11.17 23.18
C ARG A 313 -2.29 10.01 23.15
N VAL A 314 -1.33 10.03 22.22
CA VAL A 314 -0.30 9.01 22.08
C VAL A 314 0.98 9.50 22.75
N LYS A 315 1.44 8.79 23.76
CA LYS A 315 2.64 9.18 24.52
C LYS A 315 3.87 9.26 23.58
N GLY A 316 4.44 10.45 23.48
CA GLY A 316 5.62 10.68 22.63
C GLY A 316 5.34 10.62 21.13
N GLY A 317 4.07 10.65 20.73
CA GLY A 317 3.69 10.70 19.31
C GLY A 317 4.18 11.97 18.62
N ARG A 318 4.74 11.81 17.41
CA ARG A 318 5.25 12.92 16.59
C ARG A 318 4.63 12.89 15.21
N LEU A 319 4.42 14.05 14.61
CA LEU A 319 4.00 14.23 13.23
C LEU A 319 5.16 14.76 12.40
N PHE A 320 5.43 14.14 11.27
CA PHE A 320 6.19 14.73 10.17
C PHE A 320 5.23 15.01 9.01
N LEU A 321 4.98 16.30 8.76
CA LEU A 321 4.13 16.75 7.66
C LEU A 321 5.04 17.17 6.49
N ILE A 322 4.98 16.41 5.39
CA ILE A 322 5.74 16.70 4.17
C ILE A 322 5.10 17.92 3.50
N PRO A 323 5.84 19.02 3.26
CA PRO A 323 5.29 20.20 2.59
C PRO A 323 4.81 19.89 1.17
N GLY A 324 3.64 20.41 0.79
CA GLY A 324 3.13 20.29 -0.58
C GLY A 324 4.00 21.05 -1.57
N SER A 325 4.26 20.46 -2.73
CA SER A 325 5.08 21.02 -3.81
C SER A 325 4.70 20.46 -5.17
N GLU A 326 5.35 20.90 -6.23
CA GLU A 326 5.19 20.31 -7.58
C GLU A 326 5.75 18.89 -7.69
N ASP A 327 6.57 18.44 -6.74
CA ASP A 327 7.17 17.12 -6.68
C ASP A 327 6.41 16.16 -5.76
N THR A 328 5.42 16.66 -5.02
CA THR A 328 4.52 15.85 -4.21
C THR A 328 3.32 15.36 -5.04
N SER A 329 2.66 14.32 -4.58
CA SER A 329 1.58 13.64 -5.29
C SER A 329 0.35 13.43 -4.41
N GLY A 330 -0.02 14.44 -3.60
CA GLY A 330 -1.15 14.34 -2.69
C GLY A 330 -1.00 13.12 -1.77
N HIS A 331 -2.04 12.30 -1.68
CA HIS A 331 -2.03 11.06 -0.90
C HIS A 331 -0.91 10.07 -1.29
N GLY A 332 -0.47 10.09 -2.55
CA GLY A 332 0.60 9.23 -3.05
C GLY A 332 2.01 9.63 -2.62
N THR A 333 2.21 10.82 -2.06
CA THR A 333 3.54 11.38 -1.72
C THR A 333 4.33 10.44 -0.81
N VAL A 334 3.69 9.85 0.18
CA VAL A 334 4.36 8.98 1.17
C VAL A 334 4.89 7.67 0.59
N PHE A 335 4.50 7.31 -0.64
CA PHE A 335 5.08 6.16 -1.34
C PHE A 335 6.52 6.41 -1.80
N PHE A 336 6.92 7.68 -1.92
CA PHE A 336 8.27 8.08 -2.29
C PHE A 336 9.14 8.26 -1.03
N ALA A 337 9.90 7.23 -0.66
CA ALA A 337 10.69 7.21 0.58
C ALA A 337 11.73 8.35 0.68
N LYS A 338 12.15 8.92 -0.44
CA LYS A 338 13.07 10.07 -0.48
C LYS A 338 12.61 11.25 0.40
N PHE A 339 11.30 11.43 0.60
CA PHE A 339 10.75 12.54 1.37
C PHE A 339 10.84 12.35 2.89
N TRP A 340 10.98 11.10 3.37
CA TRP A 340 10.83 10.80 4.80
C TRP A 340 11.82 9.76 5.35
N LYS A 341 12.68 9.16 4.54
CA LYS A 341 13.60 8.09 4.97
C LYS A 341 14.50 8.49 6.14
N GLN A 342 14.91 9.77 6.21
CA GLN A 342 15.73 10.29 7.32
C GLN A 342 14.98 10.25 8.65
N GLN A 343 13.71 10.63 8.65
CA GLN A 343 12.85 10.63 9.84
C GLN A 343 12.67 9.21 10.40
N VAL A 344 12.55 8.21 9.52
CA VAL A 344 12.52 6.79 9.94
C VAL A 344 13.87 6.34 10.48
N GLN A 345 14.96 6.75 9.87
CA GLN A 345 16.30 6.46 10.37
C GLN A 345 16.52 7.01 11.79
N GLU A 346 16.17 8.27 12.02
CA GLU A 346 16.24 8.90 13.33
C GLU A 346 15.33 8.23 14.37
N LEU A 347 14.10 7.85 13.97
CA LEU A 347 13.19 7.10 14.82
C LEU A 347 13.82 5.81 15.29
N LEU A 348 14.38 5.01 14.38
CA LEU A 348 14.99 3.72 14.70
C LEU A 348 16.27 3.84 15.55
N GLN A 349 17.03 4.94 15.40
CA GLN A 349 18.21 5.22 16.22
C GLN A 349 17.84 5.62 17.65
N THR A 350 16.74 6.35 17.83
CA THR A 350 16.34 6.93 19.12
C THR A 350 15.31 6.09 19.89
N THR A 351 14.57 5.19 19.21
CA THR A 351 13.59 4.33 19.87
C THR A 351 14.29 3.21 20.65
N PRO A 352 14.04 3.08 21.96
CA PRO A 352 14.56 1.98 22.74
C PRO A 352 14.10 0.62 22.19
N ARG A 353 14.98 -0.38 22.27
CA ARG A 353 14.56 -1.77 22.06
C ARG A 353 13.92 -2.27 23.34
N ARG A 354 12.73 -2.84 23.22
CA ARG A 354 12.11 -3.52 24.35
C ARG A 354 12.75 -4.89 24.52
N ALA A 355 13.02 -5.28 25.75
CA ALA A 355 13.45 -6.64 26.07
C ALA A 355 12.28 -7.59 25.73
N MET A 356 12.58 -8.64 24.94
CA MET A 356 11.66 -9.73 24.68
C MET A 356 11.51 -10.63 25.92
#